data_f58559d81b6d6337ac804add80ff86b0
#
_entry.id   f58559d81b6d6337ac804add80ff86b0
#
_cell.length_a   1.000
_cell.length_b   1.000
_cell.length_c   1.000
_cell.angle_alpha   90.00
_cell.angle_beta   90.00
_cell.angle_gamma   90.00
#
_symmetry.space_group_name_H-M   'P 1'
#
loop_
_entity.id
_entity.type
_entity.pdbx_description
1 polymer ?
#
loop_
_entity_poly.entity_id
_entity_poly.type
_entity_poly.pdbx_seq_one_letter_code
_entity_poly.pdbx_strand_id
1 'polypeptide(L)'
;MTLAISDVPGDDPAVIASGPTVPDPTTFAEARALLAHYRIDPPPAVSAHLDAAAEETPKPGDPRLSGADYRMIATPLMALEAMAAEARAMGLAPLVLGDALEGEAREVGTVLAGVARSARAHGHPLAAPAVLLSGGETTVTVRAEDPGRGGRNTECLLGLALALAGEPGVWALCADTDGVDGTEDAAGAVVAPD
;
A
#
# COMPACT_ATOMS: atom_id res chain seq x y z
N MET A 1 22.14 -5.36 -13.10
CA MET A 1 20.71 -5.16 -13.41
C MET A 1 19.89 -5.50 -12.16
N THR A 2 18.97 -4.61 -11.78
CA THR A 2 18.03 -4.77 -10.66
C THR A 2 16.64 -4.92 -11.25
N LEU A 3 15.91 -5.93 -10.82
CA LEU A 3 14.47 -6.09 -11.09
C LEU A 3 13.74 -5.84 -9.78
N ALA A 4 12.82 -4.88 -9.75
CA ALA A 4 12.07 -4.50 -8.56
C ALA A 4 10.57 -4.73 -8.75
N ILE A 5 9.94 -5.16 -7.67
CA ILE A 5 8.48 -5.16 -7.48
C ILE A 5 8.21 -4.11 -6.40
N SER A 6 7.28 -3.22 -6.65
CA SER A 6 6.90 -2.17 -5.71
C SER A 6 5.57 -2.48 -5.04
N ASP A 7 5.52 -2.24 -3.75
CA ASP A 7 4.31 -2.11 -2.92
C ASP A 7 4.27 -0.73 -2.22
N VAL A 8 5.21 0.15 -2.59
CA VAL A 8 5.36 1.49 -2.00
C VAL A 8 4.49 2.49 -2.76
N PRO A 9 3.65 3.29 -2.09
CA PRO A 9 2.91 4.37 -2.72
C PRO A 9 3.84 5.34 -3.46
N GLY A 10 3.58 5.55 -4.77
CA GLY A 10 4.39 6.43 -5.62
C GLY A 10 5.61 5.80 -6.27
N ASP A 11 5.89 4.53 -6.02
CA ASP A 11 6.91 3.71 -6.70
C ASP A 11 8.33 4.32 -6.74
N ASP A 12 8.71 5.11 -5.72
CA ASP A 12 10.04 5.73 -5.66
C ASP A 12 11.14 4.67 -5.47
N PRO A 13 12.04 4.49 -6.43
CA PRO A 13 13.11 3.49 -6.33
C PRO A 13 14.06 3.69 -5.15
N ALA A 14 14.19 4.93 -4.63
CA ALA A 14 15.01 5.22 -3.46
C ALA A 14 14.36 4.76 -2.14
N VAL A 15 13.04 4.58 -2.13
CA VAL A 15 12.27 4.10 -0.98
C VAL A 15 12.10 2.58 -1.00
N ILE A 16 11.86 2.01 -2.18
CA ILE A 16 11.67 0.56 -2.35
C ILE A 16 12.89 -0.20 -1.82
N ALA A 17 12.67 -1.07 -0.82
CA ALA A 17 13.71 -1.84 -0.14
C ALA A 17 14.90 -0.99 0.34
N SER A 18 14.67 0.30 0.66
CA SER A 18 15.69 1.30 1.00
C SER A 18 16.69 1.60 -0.12
N GLY A 19 16.32 1.41 -1.38
CA GLY A 19 17.06 1.84 -2.56
C GLY A 19 18.49 1.31 -2.73
N PRO A 20 18.80 0.00 -2.48
CA PRO A 20 20.19 -0.46 -2.38
C PRO A 20 20.99 -0.37 -3.67
N THR A 21 20.34 -0.14 -4.80
CA THR A 21 20.98 -0.12 -6.14
C THR A 21 20.69 1.15 -6.93
N VAL A 22 20.12 2.15 -6.28
CA VAL A 22 19.86 3.48 -6.87
C VAL A 22 20.55 4.58 -6.05
N PRO A 23 20.72 5.78 -6.60
CA PRO A 23 21.28 6.88 -5.82
C PRO A 23 20.37 7.29 -4.67
N ASP A 24 20.97 7.51 -3.50
CA ASP A 24 20.29 8.03 -2.33
C ASP A 24 20.43 9.56 -2.28
N PRO A 25 19.33 10.32 -2.43
CA PRO A 25 19.38 11.78 -2.35
C PRO A 25 19.58 12.31 -0.93
N THR A 26 19.34 11.49 0.11
CA THR A 26 19.40 11.90 1.51
C THR A 26 20.82 11.92 2.07
N THR A 27 21.03 12.50 3.23
CA THR A 27 22.35 12.71 3.86
C THR A 27 22.34 12.32 5.33
N PHE A 28 23.51 12.06 5.90
CA PHE A 28 23.67 11.88 7.36
C PHE A 28 23.12 13.06 8.15
N ALA A 29 23.24 14.29 7.62
CA ALA A 29 22.71 15.48 8.28
C ALA A 29 21.18 15.43 8.39
N GLU A 30 20.49 15.01 7.33
CA GLU A 30 19.03 14.83 7.31
C GLU A 30 18.60 13.71 8.24
N ALA A 31 19.31 12.58 8.24
CA ALA A 31 19.04 11.47 9.15
C ALA A 31 19.11 11.92 10.63
N ARG A 32 20.16 12.69 11.00
CA ARG A 32 20.27 13.28 12.35
C ARG A 32 19.15 14.26 12.66
N ALA A 33 18.77 15.10 11.68
CA ALA A 33 17.68 16.05 11.84
C ALA A 33 16.34 15.36 12.08
N LEU A 34 16.07 14.22 11.41
CA LEU A 34 14.88 13.40 11.62
C LEU A 34 14.87 12.77 13.03
N LEU A 35 15.97 12.20 13.47
CA LEU A 35 16.08 11.66 14.84
C LEU A 35 15.78 12.73 15.89
N ALA A 36 16.36 13.92 15.73
CA ALA A 36 16.11 15.05 16.62
C ALA A 36 14.64 15.52 16.58
N HIS A 37 14.05 15.60 15.37
CA HIS A 37 12.67 16.02 15.18
C HIS A 37 11.69 15.08 15.90
N TYR A 38 11.89 13.78 15.76
CA TYR A 38 11.04 12.77 16.39
C TYR A 38 11.46 12.43 17.82
N ARG A 39 12.50 13.09 18.36
CA ARG A 39 13.04 12.86 19.72
C ARG A 39 13.42 11.38 19.95
N ILE A 40 13.98 10.76 18.92
CA ILE A 40 14.50 9.40 18.99
C ILE A 40 15.92 9.46 19.54
N ASP A 41 16.19 8.73 20.62
CA ASP A 41 17.54 8.54 21.17
C ASP A 41 18.12 7.23 20.60
N PRO A 42 18.98 7.30 19.58
CA PRO A 42 19.50 6.10 18.94
C PRO A 42 20.59 5.44 19.80
N PRO A 43 20.84 4.13 19.63
CA PRO A 43 21.96 3.46 20.28
C PRO A 43 23.30 4.19 20.03
N PRO A 44 24.25 4.17 20.99
CA PRO A 44 25.51 4.92 20.86
C PRO A 44 26.33 4.62 19.60
N ALA A 45 26.31 3.37 19.13
CA ALA A 45 26.98 3.00 17.87
C ALA A 45 26.37 3.65 16.64
N VAL A 46 25.01 3.83 16.61
CA VAL A 46 24.30 4.52 15.53
C VAL A 46 24.62 6.01 15.59
N SER A 47 24.58 6.65 16.77
CA SER A 47 24.95 8.05 16.93
C SER A 47 26.37 8.32 16.44
N ALA A 48 27.33 7.49 16.89
CA ALA A 48 28.72 7.63 16.49
C ALA A 48 28.93 7.49 14.97
N HIS A 49 28.21 6.57 14.32
CA HIS A 49 28.27 6.40 12.86
C HIS A 49 27.71 7.61 12.12
N LEU A 50 26.53 8.08 12.53
CA LEU A 50 25.89 9.26 11.91
C LEU A 50 26.70 10.55 12.13
N ASP A 51 27.36 10.69 13.29
CA ASP A 51 28.20 11.85 13.63
C ASP A 51 29.53 11.82 12.85
N ALA A 52 30.11 10.64 12.66
CA ALA A 52 31.32 10.48 11.85
C ALA A 52 31.08 10.87 10.38
N ALA A 53 29.89 10.63 9.86
CA ALA A 53 29.46 10.94 8.48
C ALA A 53 30.52 10.59 7.41
N ALA A 54 31.24 9.49 7.63
CA ALA A 54 32.45 9.18 6.88
C ALA A 54 32.18 8.46 5.55
N GLU A 55 31.05 7.77 5.45
CA GLU A 55 30.71 6.90 4.32
C GLU A 55 29.31 7.21 3.79
N GLU A 56 29.16 8.39 3.20
CA GLU A 56 27.88 8.74 2.54
C GLU A 56 27.54 7.73 1.42
N THR A 57 26.28 7.40 1.37
CA THR A 57 25.70 6.58 0.27
C THR A 57 25.97 7.21 -1.10
N PRO A 58 25.99 6.43 -2.18
CA PRO A 58 26.13 6.98 -3.54
C PRO A 58 25.03 7.99 -3.84
N LYS A 59 25.40 9.21 -4.19
CA LYS A 59 24.49 10.31 -4.51
C LYS A 59 24.10 10.34 -6.00
N PRO A 60 23.04 11.07 -6.40
CA PRO A 60 22.74 11.30 -7.80
C PRO A 60 23.97 11.78 -8.59
N GLY A 61 24.33 11.07 -9.66
CA GLY A 61 25.51 11.34 -10.46
C GLY A 61 26.78 10.63 -10.00
N ASP A 62 26.73 9.81 -8.96
CA ASP A 62 27.90 9.03 -8.51
C ASP A 62 28.31 8.00 -9.58
N PRO A 63 29.59 7.99 -10.02
CA PRO A 63 30.07 7.08 -11.04
C PRO A 63 29.99 5.60 -10.65
N ARG A 64 29.92 5.27 -9.36
CA ARG A 64 29.73 3.89 -8.87
C ARG A 64 28.44 3.26 -9.36
N LEU A 65 27.41 4.08 -9.66
CA LEU A 65 26.10 3.64 -10.15
C LEU A 65 25.90 3.85 -11.66
N SER A 66 26.92 4.33 -12.40
CA SER A 66 26.80 4.65 -13.84
C SER A 66 26.43 3.45 -14.73
N GLY A 67 26.70 2.22 -14.29
CA GLY A 67 26.34 0.98 -14.98
C GLY A 67 25.09 0.28 -14.42
N ALA A 68 24.39 0.91 -13.49
CA ALA A 68 23.18 0.33 -12.89
C ALA A 68 22.02 0.37 -13.89
N ASP A 69 21.38 -0.78 -14.12
CA ASP A 69 20.13 -0.91 -14.88
C ASP A 69 19.04 -1.32 -13.88
N TYR A 70 18.12 -0.41 -13.62
CA TYR A 70 17.01 -0.60 -12.71
C TYR A 70 15.71 -0.70 -13.49
N ARG A 71 14.92 -1.74 -13.24
CA ARG A 71 13.64 -1.98 -13.91
C ARG A 71 12.58 -2.34 -12.89
N MET A 72 11.53 -1.54 -12.85
CA MET A 72 10.28 -1.89 -12.18
C MET A 72 9.54 -2.92 -13.05
N ILE A 73 9.31 -4.12 -12.52
CA ILE A 73 8.66 -5.22 -13.26
C ILE A 73 7.22 -5.45 -12.82
N ALA A 74 6.85 -4.97 -11.63
CA ALA A 74 5.47 -4.94 -11.14
C ALA A 74 5.27 -3.77 -10.18
N THR A 75 4.10 -3.13 -10.28
CA THR A 75 3.64 -2.07 -9.39
C THR A 75 2.19 -2.29 -9.03
N PRO A 76 1.66 -1.65 -7.98
CA PRO A 76 0.24 -1.70 -7.65
C PRO A 76 -0.64 -1.26 -8.82
N LEU A 77 -0.28 -0.18 -9.52
CA LEU A 77 -1.04 0.30 -10.68
C LEU A 77 -1.08 -0.74 -11.81
N MET A 78 0.04 -1.40 -12.13
CA MET A 78 0.06 -2.46 -13.16
C MET A 78 -0.88 -3.62 -12.79
N ALA A 79 -0.95 -4.00 -11.52
CA ALA A 79 -1.89 -5.02 -11.04
C ALA A 79 -3.35 -4.57 -11.20
N LEU A 80 -3.67 -3.32 -10.81
CA LEU A 80 -5.01 -2.75 -10.96
C LEU A 80 -5.44 -2.65 -12.44
N GLU A 81 -4.52 -2.27 -13.32
CA GLU A 81 -4.78 -2.22 -14.78
C GLU A 81 -5.04 -3.60 -15.38
N ALA A 82 -4.29 -4.62 -14.93
CA ALA A 82 -4.52 -6.01 -15.34
C ALA A 82 -5.89 -6.51 -14.86
N MET A 83 -6.27 -6.23 -13.61
CA MET A 83 -7.60 -6.55 -13.09
C MET A 83 -8.71 -5.79 -13.85
N ALA A 84 -8.48 -4.53 -14.21
CA ALA A 84 -9.42 -3.76 -15.00
C ALA A 84 -9.60 -4.31 -16.42
N ALA A 85 -8.52 -4.81 -17.03
CA ALA A 85 -8.59 -5.46 -18.34
C ALA A 85 -9.42 -6.76 -18.27
N GLU A 86 -9.21 -7.58 -17.25
CA GLU A 86 -9.97 -8.81 -17.03
C GLU A 86 -11.45 -8.51 -16.76
N ALA A 87 -11.76 -7.53 -15.92
CA ALA A 87 -13.13 -7.10 -15.66
C ALA A 87 -13.85 -6.72 -16.95
N ARG A 88 -13.20 -5.97 -17.86
CA ARG A 88 -13.77 -5.63 -19.17
C ARG A 88 -14.02 -6.87 -20.02
N ALA A 89 -13.10 -7.83 -20.03
CA ALA A 89 -13.26 -9.09 -20.76
C ALA A 89 -14.46 -9.91 -20.24
N MET A 90 -14.79 -9.78 -18.96
CA MET A 90 -15.97 -10.38 -18.32
C MET A 90 -17.26 -9.56 -18.52
N GLY A 91 -17.22 -8.43 -19.22
CA GLY A 91 -18.37 -7.56 -19.45
C GLY A 91 -18.73 -6.65 -18.27
N LEU A 92 -17.81 -6.47 -17.34
CA LEU A 92 -17.98 -5.57 -16.19
C LEU A 92 -17.35 -4.20 -16.49
N ALA A 93 -17.91 -3.13 -15.93
CA ALA A 93 -17.34 -1.79 -16.01
C ALA A 93 -16.31 -1.60 -14.86
N PRO A 94 -15.00 -1.51 -15.14
CA PRO A 94 -14.02 -1.25 -14.09
C PRO A 94 -13.83 0.24 -13.83
N LEU A 95 -13.64 0.60 -12.57
CA LEU A 95 -13.18 1.91 -12.14
C LEU A 95 -11.97 1.72 -11.20
N VAL A 96 -10.81 2.18 -11.63
CA VAL A 96 -9.62 2.26 -10.79
C VAL A 96 -9.72 3.54 -9.97
N LEU A 97 -9.82 3.41 -8.64
CA LEU A 97 -9.92 4.52 -7.70
C LEU A 97 -8.55 5.12 -7.37
N GLY A 98 -7.50 4.30 -7.46
CA GLY A 98 -6.13 4.68 -7.19
C GLY A 98 -5.34 3.50 -6.61
N ASP A 99 -4.02 3.64 -6.63
CA ASP A 99 -3.03 2.65 -6.20
C ASP A 99 -2.27 3.07 -4.93
N ALA A 100 -2.62 4.23 -4.37
CA ALA A 100 -1.98 4.82 -3.20
C ALA A 100 -3.01 5.30 -2.17
N LEU A 101 -4.07 4.49 -1.92
CA LEU A 101 -5.03 4.79 -0.86
C LEU A 101 -4.40 4.48 0.49
N GLU A 102 -4.36 5.48 1.35
CA GLU A 102 -3.79 5.41 2.69
C GLU A 102 -4.83 5.78 3.76
N GLY A 103 -4.53 5.47 5.01
CA GLY A 103 -5.34 5.83 6.16
C GLY A 103 -5.72 4.63 7.02
N GLU A 104 -6.58 4.85 8.01
CA GLU A 104 -7.08 3.80 8.90
C GLU A 104 -7.93 2.80 8.12
N ALA A 105 -7.55 1.53 8.13
CA ALA A 105 -8.11 0.48 7.27
C ALA A 105 -9.64 0.40 7.32
N ARG A 106 -10.24 0.38 8.52
CA ARG A 106 -11.69 0.33 8.70
C ARG A 106 -12.42 1.55 8.14
N GLU A 107 -11.79 2.74 8.19
CA GLU A 107 -12.40 3.97 7.67
C GLU A 107 -12.37 3.95 6.13
N VAL A 108 -11.26 3.49 5.55
CA VAL A 108 -11.16 3.26 4.10
C VAL A 108 -12.23 2.28 3.64
N GLY A 109 -12.41 1.17 4.34
CA GLY A 109 -13.48 0.20 4.07
C GLY A 109 -14.88 0.82 4.11
N THR A 110 -15.15 1.65 5.11
CA THR A 110 -16.42 2.38 5.24
C THR A 110 -16.67 3.32 4.06
N VAL A 111 -15.65 4.04 3.60
CA VAL A 111 -15.75 4.93 2.43
C VAL A 111 -16.03 4.12 1.16
N LEU A 112 -15.31 3.00 0.95
CA LEU A 112 -15.51 2.12 -0.20
C LEU A 112 -16.91 1.52 -0.25
N ALA A 113 -17.49 1.16 0.92
CA ALA A 113 -18.87 0.73 1.01
C ALA A 113 -19.86 1.82 0.56
N GLY A 114 -19.62 3.08 0.94
CA GLY A 114 -20.41 4.22 0.50
C GLY A 114 -20.38 4.41 -1.03
N VAL A 115 -19.20 4.28 -1.64
CA VAL A 115 -19.03 4.35 -3.09
C VAL A 115 -19.77 3.20 -3.78
N ALA A 116 -19.63 1.97 -3.28
CA ALA A 116 -20.32 0.79 -3.83
C ALA A 116 -21.85 0.93 -3.77
N ARG A 117 -22.39 1.41 -2.64
CA ARG A 117 -23.85 1.69 -2.50
C ARG A 117 -24.32 2.75 -3.47
N SER A 118 -23.55 3.82 -3.67
CA SER A 118 -23.87 4.87 -4.63
C SER A 118 -23.88 4.34 -6.07
N ALA A 119 -22.89 3.56 -6.44
CA ALA A 119 -22.81 2.90 -7.74
C ALA A 119 -24.04 2.03 -8.00
N ARG A 120 -24.41 1.20 -7.00
CA ARG A 120 -25.58 0.33 -7.10
C ARG A 120 -26.90 1.08 -7.15
N ALA A 121 -27.10 2.07 -6.28
CA ALA A 121 -28.39 2.77 -6.15
C ALA A 121 -28.62 3.84 -7.22
N HIS A 122 -27.56 4.49 -7.66
CA HIS A 122 -27.65 5.71 -8.48
C HIS A 122 -26.83 5.64 -9.78
N GLY A 123 -26.03 4.58 -9.97
CA GLY A 123 -25.12 4.49 -11.11
C GLY A 123 -23.92 5.46 -11.03
N HIS A 124 -23.58 5.93 -9.82
CA HIS A 124 -22.47 6.86 -9.59
C HIS A 124 -21.44 6.28 -8.60
N PRO A 125 -20.13 6.35 -8.91
CA PRO A 125 -19.48 6.99 -10.07
C PRO A 125 -19.62 6.22 -11.39
N LEU A 126 -20.09 4.95 -11.36
CA LEU A 126 -20.39 4.17 -12.55
C LEU A 126 -21.56 3.23 -12.30
N ALA A 127 -22.27 2.87 -13.39
CA ALA A 127 -23.44 1.98 -13.33
C ALA A 127 -23.02 0.50 -13.22
N ALA A 128 -23.78 -0.28 -12.44
CA ALA A 128 -23.65 -1.73 -12.39
C ALA A 128 -24.07 -2.40 -13.74
N PRO A 129 -23.49 -3.56 -14.11
CA PRO A 129 -22.52 -4.32 -13.35
C PRO A 129 -21.10 -3.72 -13.44
N ALA A 130 -20.47 -3.54 -12.31
CA ALA A 130 -19.23 -2.79 -12.20
C ALA A 130 -18.25 -3.39 -11.19
N VAL A 131 -16.97 -3.05 -11.31
CA VAL A 131 -15.91 -3.38 -10.35
C VAL A 131 -15.20 -2.10 -9.94
N LEU A 132 -15.15 -1.82 -8.65
CA LEU A 132 -14.29 -0.81 -8.06
C LEU A 132 -12.96 -1.46 -7.70
N LEU A 133 -11.86 -0.90 -8.18
CA LEU A 133 -10.51 -1.41 -7.97
C LEU A 133 -9.69 -0.36 -7.24
N SER A 134 -9.04 -0.76 -6.17
CA SER A 134 -8.15 0.13 -5.41
C SER A 134 -6.97 -0.64 -4.85
N GLY A 135 -5.85 0.06 -4.69
CA GLY A 135 -4.66 -0.39 -3.99
C GLY A 135 -4.15 0.71 -3.08
N GLY A 136 -3.15 0.41 -2.28
CA GLY A 136 -2.54 1.34 -1.35
C GLY A 136 -2.06 0.65 -0.09
N GLU A 137 -1.69 1.44 0.92
CA GLU A 137 -1.11 0.98 2.17
C GLU A 137 -1.90 1.54 3.35
N THR A 138 -2.85 0.75 3.89
CA THR A 138 -3.64 1.17 5.05
C THR A 138 -2.95 0.82 6.36
N THR A 139 -3.36 1.47 7.44
CA THR A 139 -2.85 1.25 8.79
C THR A 139 -3.95 0.75 9.72
N VAL A 140 -3.55 0.04 10.77
CA VAL A 140 -4.45 -0.36 11.85
C VAL A 140 -3.90 0.18 13.16
N THR A 141 -4.66 1.05 13.83
CA THR A 141 -4.31 1.55 15.15
C THR A 141 -4.65 0.50 16.20
N VAL A 142 -3.64 -0.19 16.71
CA VAL A 142 -3.77 -1.15 17.80
C VAL A 142 -4.00 -0.41 19.12
N ARG A 143 -5.16 -0.61 19.75
CA ARG A 143 -5.58 0.10 20.97
C ARG A 143 -5.68 -0.81 22.19
N ALA A 144 -5.66 -2.13 22.01
CA ALA A 144 -5.76 -3.11 23.07
C ALA A 144 -4.38 -3.70 23.40
N GLU A 145 -4.17 -4.13 24.64
CA GLU A 145 -2.99 -4.88 25.05
C GLU A 145 -2.93 -6.26 24.39
N ASP A 146 -4.10 -6.87 24.14
CA ASP A 146 -4.28 -8.08 23.35
C ASP A 146 -5.21 -7.74 22.17
N PRO A 147 -4.66 -7.38 21.01
CA PRO A 147 -5.45 -6.94 19.87
C PRO A 147 -6.17 -8.07 19.12
N GLY A 148 -5.92 -9.31 19.51
CA GLY A 148 -6.38 -10.47 18.76
C GLY A 148 -5.60 -10.68 17.47
N ARG A 149 -6.19 -11.46 16.53
CA ARG A 149 -5.61 -11.78 15.24
C ARG A 149 -6.28 -10.95 14.15
N GLY A 150 -5.53 -10.67 13.09
CA GLY A 150 -6.01 -9.92 11.92
C GLY A 150 -4.89 -9.18 11.22
N GLY A 151 -5.27 -8.43 10.18
CA GLY A 151 -4.39 -7.62 9.39
C GLY A 151 -5.12 -6.41 8.79
N ARG A 152 -4.43 -5.64 7.97
CA ARG A 152 -4.95 -4.41 7.36
C ARG A 152 -6.09 -4.67 6.38
N ASN A 153 -5.98 -5.74 5.60
CA ASN A 153 -6.98 -6.10 4.61
C ASN A 153 -8.26 -6.64 5.26
N THR A 154 -8.12 -7.51 6.25
CA THR A 154 -9.27 -8.00 7.02
C THR A 154 -9.96 -6.91 7.81
N GLU A 155 -9.23 -5.95 8.39
CA GLU A 155 -9.81 -4.79 9.08
C GLU A 155 -10.53 -3.85 8.10
N CYS A 156 -9.96 -3.58 6.93
CA CYS A 156 -10.61 -2.81 5.87
C CYS A 156 -11.91 -3.49 5.42
N LEU A 157 -11.85 -4.79 5.16
CA LEU A 157 -13.00 -5.56 4.71
C LEU A 157 -14.09 -5.64 5.78
N LEU A 158 -13.72 -5.75 7.06
CA LEU A 158 -14.69 -5.72 8.17
C LEU A 158 -15.40 -4.37 8.24
N GLY A 159 -14.65 -3.26 8.13
CA GLY A 159 -15.24 -1.91 8.06
C GLY A 159 -16.23 -1.76 6.92
N LEU A 160 -15.85 -2.29 5.74
CA LEU A 160 -16.70 -2.32 4.55
C LEU A 160 -17.96 -3.17 4.78
N ALA A 161 -17.80 -4.39 5.32
CA ALA A 161 -18.93 -5.31 5.57
C ALA A 161 -19.95 -4.73 6.54
N LEU A 162 -19.48 -4.14 7.64
CA LEU A 162 -20.34 -3.48 8.62
C LEU A 162 -21.10 -2.29 8.01
N ALA A 163 -20.43 -1.49 7.17
CA ALA A 163 -21.05 -0.37 6.48
C ALA A 163 -22.05 -0.81 5.40
N LEU A 164 -21.81 -1.91 4.70
CA LEU A 164 -22.77 -2.49 3.74
C LEU A 164 -23.99 -3.08 4.43
N ALA A 165 -23.83 -3.64 5.64
CA ALA A 165 -24.94 -4.21 6.42
C ALA A 165 -25.79 -5.24 5.63
N GLY A 166 -25.14 -6.13 4.87
CA GLY A 166 -25.81 -7.12 4.05
C GLY A 166 -26.44 -6.56 2.76
N GLU A 167 -25.94 -5.43 2.24
CA GLU A 167 -26.42 -4.82 0.99
C GLU A 167 -26.41 -5.84 -0.16
N PRO A 168 -27.58 -6.23 -0.72
CA PRO A 168 -27.64 -7.27 -1.74
C PRO A 168 -26.95 -6.86 -3.03
N GLY A 169 -26.31 -7.82 -3.70
CA GLY A 169 -25.65 -7.61 -4.98
C GLY A 169 -24.31 -6.87 -4.91
N VAL A 170 -23.70 -6.75 -3.72
CA VAL A 170 -22.35 -6.20 -3.51
C VAL A 170 -21.46 -7.26 -2.91
N TRP A 171 -20.36 -7.58 -3.58
CA TRP A 171 -19.29 -8.46 -3.10
C TRP A 171 -18.03 -7.62 -2.93
N ALA A 172 -17.17 -8.02 -2.00
CA ALA A 172 -15.89 -7.37 -1.82
C ALA A 172 -14.79 -8.39 -1.48
N LEU A 173 -13.58 -8.07 -1.92
CA LEU A 173 -12.35 -8.77 -1.61
C LEU A 173 -11.32 -7.73 -1.17
N CYS A 174 -10.66 -7.95 -0.04
CA CYS A 174 -9.43 -7.25 0.34
C CYS A 174 -8.35 -8.30 0.59
N ALA A 175 -7.19 -8.11 -0.02
CA ALA A 175 -6.08 -9.05 0.12
C ALA A 175 -4.73 -8.35 -0.05
N ASP A 176 -3.73 -8.86 0.66
CA ASP A 176 -2.34 -8.45 0.51
C ASP A 176 -1.70 -9.14 -0.71
N THR A 177 -0.81 -8.44 -1.40
CA THR A 177 -0.14 -8.95 -2.60
C THR A 177 1.01 -9.90 -2.29
N ASP A 178 1.51 -9.90 -1.06
CA ASP A 178 2.54 -10.85 -0.58
C ASP A 178 1.95 -12.17 -0.08
N GLY A 179 0.62 -12.24 0.07
CA GLY A 179 -0.11 -13.45 0.47
C GLY A 179 -0.31 -13.60 1.98
N VAL A 180 0.07 -12.61 2.79
CA VAL A 180 -0.06 -12.65 4.25
C VAL A 180 -0.66 -11.35 4.78
N ASP A 181 -1.82 -11.41 5.43
CA ASP A 181 -2.47 -10.24 6.04
C ASP A 181 -2.18 -10.17 7.54
N GLY A 182 -1.17 -9.38 7.92
CA GLY A 182 -0.79 -9.15 9.31
C GLY A 182 -0.34 -10.42 10.03
N THR A 183 -1.16 -10.92 10.97
CA THR A 183 -0.85 -12.13 11.78
C THR A 183 -1.58 -13.38 11.30
N GLU A 184 -2.34 -13.30 10.21
CA GLU A 184 -3.13 -14.39 9.68
C GLU A 184 -2.36 -15.25 8.68
N ASP A 185 -2.74 -16.52 8.58
CA ASP A 185 -2.28 -17.44 7.53
C ASP A 185 -3.24 -17.38 6.32
N ALA A 186 -3.49 -16.16 5.88
CA ALA A 186 -4.35 -15.85 4.73
C ALA A 186 -3.95 -14.48 4.16
N ALA A 187 -4.10 -14.29 2.86
CA ALA A 187 -3.83 -13.00 2.21
C ALA A 187 -4.87 -11.92 2.55
N GLY A 188 -6.05 -12.31 3.00
CA GLY A 188 -7.17 -11.42 3.25
C GLY A 188 -8.48 -12.20 3.34
N ALA A 189 -9.60 -11.55 2.97
CA ALA A 189 -10.91 -12.18 3.04
C ALA A 189 -11.88 -11.68 1.96
N VAL A 190 -13.03 -12.33 1.86
CA VAL A 190 -14.13 -12.01 0.94
C VAL A 190 -15.41 -11.76 1.75
N VAL A 191 -16.19 -10.79 1.30
CA VAL A 191 -17.55 -10.53 1.79
C VAL A 191 -18.54 -10.78 0.65
N ALA A 192 -19.57 -11.53 0.96
CA ALA A 192 -20.73 -11.76 0.09
C ALA A 192 -22.00 -11.13 0.70
N PRO A 193 -23.00 -10.79 -0.12
CA PRO A 193 -24.30 -10.37 0.38
C PRO A 193 -25.06 -11.61 0.87
N ASP A 194 -25.39 -11.69 2.13
CA ASP A 194 -26.20 -12.77 2.75
C ASP A 194 -27.57 -12.23 3.18
#